data_cb1ae32405e4ab59f878ad9390832b1b
#
_entry.id   cb1ae32405e4ab59f878ad9390832b1b
#
_cell.length_a   1.000
_cell.length_b   1.000
_cell.length_c   1.000
_cell.angle_alpha   90.00
_cell.angle_beta   90.00
_cell.angle_gamma   90.00
#
_symmetry.space_group_name_H-M   'P 1'
#
loop_
_entity.id
_entity.type
_entity.pdbx_description
1 polymer ?
#
loop_
_entity_poly.entity_id
_entity_poly.type
_entity_poly.pdbx_seq_one_letter_code
_entity_poly.pdbx_strand_id
1 'polypeptide(L)'
;MAFRKENKTKTGFSKITIGLASPEEILEKSSGEVLKPETINYRTYKPERDGLFCERIFGPVKDYECHCGKYKRIRYKGIVCDRCGVEVTEKKVRRERMGHIKLVVPVAHIWYFRSLPNKIGYLLGLPSKKLDAIIYYERYVVIQPGAALKDDLKDPDAKDKGLLKPDLQVEPLQLLTEEEYFDIVDNLPKENRMLDDSDPNKFIAKMGAEAIYDLLQRLDLHSLSYQLRDQADKDGSQQRKTEALKRLQVVESFRASRNRNKPEWMILQAVPVIPPELRPLVPLDGGRFATSDLNDLYR
;
A
#
# COMPACT_ATOMS: atom_id res chain seq x y z
N MET A 1 -16.56 -18.87 -43.72
CA MET A 1 -16.82 -17.68 -42.89
C MET A 1 -15.49 -17.01 -42.60
N ALA A 2 -15.25 -15.82 -43.15
CA ALA A 2 -14.00 -15.09 -42.94
C ALA A 2 -14.01 -14.48 -41.54
N PHE A 3 -13.03 -14.85 -40.69
CA PHE A 3 -12.83 -14.25 -39.38
C PHE A 3 -12.39 -12.80 -39.58
N ARG A 4 -13.29 -11.88 -39.25
CA ARG A 4 -13.00 -10.45 -39.16
C ARG A 4 -11.92 -10.30 -38.06
N LYS A 5 -10.70 -10.00 -38.45
CA LYS A 5 -9.68 -9.48 -37.51
C LYS A 5 -10.27 -8.19 -36.94
N GLU A 6 -10.59 -8.19 -35.66
CA GLU A 6 -10.80 -6.94 -34.93
C GLU A 6 -9.52 -6.13 -35.04
N ASN A 7 -9.55 -5.13 -35.92
CA ASN A 7 -8.53 -4.08 -35.89
C ASN A 7 -8.69 -3.35 -34.57
N LYS A 8 -7.84 -3.70 -33.60
CA LYS A 8 -7.62 -2.85 -32.42
C LYS A 8 -7.13 -1.51 -32.98
N THR A 9 -8.05 -0.55 -33.06
CA THR A 9 -7.73 0.82 -33.38
C THR A 9 -6.65 1.27 -32.41
N LYS A 10 -5.46 1.59 -32.92
CA LYS A 10 -4.41 2.20 -32.12
C LYS A 10 -4.96 3.56 -31.66
N THR A 11 -5.44 3.61 -30.44
CA THR A 11 -5.83 4.87 -29.81
C THR A 11 -4.58 5.70 -29.66
N GLY A 12 -4.46 6.75 -30.46
CA GLY A 12 -3.38 7.73 -30.32
C GLY A 12 -3.54 8.45 -28.98
N PHE A 13 -2.46 8.67 -28.27
CA PHE A 13 -2.44 9.48 -27.05
C PHE A 13 -1.39 10.60 -27.21
N SER A 14 -1.70 11.75 -26.65
CA SER A 14 -0.80 12.92 -26.66
C SER A 14 0.03 13.05 -25.39
N LYS A 15 -0.38 12.37 -24.30
CA LYS A 15 0.25 12.49 -22.99
C LYS A 15 0.18 11.18 -22.21
N ILE A 16 1.26 10.86 -21.52
CA ILE A 16 1.34 9.79 -20.53
C ILE A 16 1.53 10.44 -19.16
N THR A 17 0.78 9.98 -18.17
CA THR A 17 0.92 10.44 -16.78
C THR A 17 1.16 9.24 -15.89
N ILE A 18 2.17 9.35 -15.02
CA ILE A 18 2.49 8.33 -14.00
C ILE A 18 1.94 8.82 -12.67
N GLY A 19 1.26 7.95 -11.95
CA GLY A 19 0.71 8.23 -10.63
C GLY A 19 0.83 7.03 -9.70
N LEU A 20 0.44 7.23 -8.45
CA LEU A 20 0.30 6.14 -7.48
C LEU A 20 -0.96 5.33 -7.82
N ALA A 21 -0.84 4.01 -7.76
CA ALA A 21 -2.00 3.14 -7.86
C ALA A 21 -2.67 2.99 -6.49
N SER A 22 -3.99 3.13 -6.45
CA SER A 22 -4.75 2.81 -5.25
C SER A 22 -4.85 1.29 -5.04
N PRO A 23 -5.08 0.81 -3.80
CA PRO A 23 -5.36 -0.61 -3.58
C PRO A 23 -6.55 -1.12 -4.41
N GLU A 24 -7.59 -0.31 -4.55
CA GLU A 24 -8.78 -0.63 -5.35
C GLU A 24 -8.43 -0.79 -6.83
N GLU A 25 -7.59 0.11 -7.38
CA GLU A 25 -7.14 0.04 -8.77
C GLU A 25 -6.30 -1.23 -9.03
N ILE A 26 -5.46 -1.62 -8.07
CA ILE A 26 -4.68 -2.87 -8.16
C ILE A 26 -5.61 -4.09 -8.20
N LEU A 27 -6.64 -4.11 -7.33
CA LEU A 27 -7.62 -5.19 -7.29
C LEU A 27 -8.48 -5.25 -8.56
N GLU A 28 -8.92 -4.11 -9.08
CA GLU A 28 -9.72 -4.02 -10.30
C GLU A 28 -8.97 -4.52 -11.55
N LYS A 29 -7.69 -4.18 -11.66
CA LYS A 29 -6.82 -4.64 -12.77
C LYS A 29 -6.36 -6.08 -12.64
N SER A 30 -6.54 -6.69 -11.47
CA SER A 30 -6.08 -8.04 -11.18
C SER A 30 -7.07 -9.10 -11.68
N SER A 31 -6.53 -10.14 -12.30
CA SER A 31 -7.30 -11.32 -12.71
C SER A 31 -7.49 -12.36 -11.61
N GLY A 32 -6.84 -12.18 -10.44
CA GLY A 32 -6.99 -13.06 -9.29
C GLY A 32 -5.89 -12.90 -8.25
N GLU A 33 -6.14 -13.44 -7.06
CA GLU A 33 -5.21 -13.42 -5.94
C GLU A 33 -4.24 -14.60 -6.00
N VAL A 34 -2.95 -14.31 -5.79
CA VAL A 34 -1.90 -15.33 -5.63
C VAL A 34 -1.81 -15.68 -4.15
N LEU A 35 -2.17 -16.93 -3.81
CA LEU A 35 -2.25 -17.39 -2.42
C LEU A 35 -1.05 -18.23 -2.00
N LYS A 36 -0.25 -18.72 -2.96
CA LYS A 36 0.86 -19.62 -2.73
C LYS A 36 2.15 -19.11 -3.36
N PRO A 37 3.30 -19.31 -2.70
CA PRO A 37 4.60 -18.89 -3.23
C PRO A 37 5.13 -19.83 -4.32
N GLU A 38 4.54 -21.01 -4.51
CA GLU A 38 4.99 -22.01 -5.47
C GLU A 38 4.83 -21.50 -6.91
N THR A 39 5.79 -21.90 -7.75
CA THR A 39 5.82 -21.54 -9.17
C THR A 39 5.28 -22.66 -10.04
N ILE A 40 6.00 -23.79 -10.06
CA ILE A 40 5.66 -24.97 -10.85
C ILE A 40 5.79 -26.24 -10.02
N ASN A 41 5.05 -27.27 -10.42
CA ASN A 41 5.22 -28.60 -9.87
C ASN A 41 6.50 -29.23 -10.49
N TYR A 42 7.46 -29.63 -9.64
CA TYR A 42 8.75 -30.16 -10.08
C TYR A 42 8.66 -31.50 -10.81
N ARG A 43 7.57 -32.27 -10.64
CA ARG A 43 7.36 -33.58 -11.31
C ARG A 43 6.70 -33.43 -12.67
N THR A 44 5.72 -32.53 -12.78
CA THR A 44 4.89 -32.37 -13.99
C THR A 44 5.29 -31.17 -14.83
N TYR A 45 6.13 -30.27 -14.30
CA TYR A 45 6.51 -28.98 -14.87
C TYR A 45 5.34 -28.06 -15.20
N LYS A 46 4.16 -28.35 -14.65
CA LYS A 46 2.97 -27.52 -14.80
C LYS A 46 2.89 -26.45 -13.70
N PRO A 47 2.34 -25.27 -14.00
CA PRO A 47 2.09 -24.26 -13.00
C PRO A 47 1.25 -24.76 -11.83
N GLU A 48 1.65 -24.45 -10.60
CA GLU A 48 0.87 -24.78 -9.42
C GLU A 48 -0.38 -23.89 -9.32
N ARG A 49 -1.45 -24.50 -8.80
CA ARG A 49 -2.71 -23.82 -8.61
C ARG A 49 -2.58 -22.76 -7.52
N ASP A 50 -3.09 -21.56 -7.80
CA ASP A 50 -3.07 -20.37 -6.92
C ASP A 50 -1.65 -19.87 -6.61
N GLY A 51 -0.65 -20.35 -7.35
CA GLY A 51 0.75 -19.94 -7.27
C GLY A 51 1.09 -18.79 -8.23
N LEU A 52 2.36 -18.41 -8.23
CA LEU A 52 2.90 -17.30 -9.02
C LEU A 52 2.77 -17.45 -10.55
N PHE A 53 2.55 -18.66 -11.05
CA PHE A 53 2.36 -18.97 -12.48
C PHE A 53 1.00 -19.58 -12.79
N CYS A 54 0.05 -19.53 -11.87
CA CYS A 54 -1.27 -20.15 -11.96
C CYS A 54 -1.97 -19.86 -13.28
N GLU A 55 -2.43 -20.91 -13.97
CA GLU A 55 -3.15 -20.77 -15.24
C GLU A 55 -4.57 -20.19 -15.06
N ARG A 56 -5.18 -20.37 -13.88
CA ARG A 56 -6.49 -19.81 -13.57
C ARG A 56 -6.44 -18.29 -13.46
N ILE A 57 -5.35 -17.74 -12.92
CA ILE A 57 -5.15 -16.29 -12.75
C ILE A 57 -4.63 -15.67 -14.05
N PHE A 58 -3.55 -16.22 -14.58
CA PHE A 58 -2.79 -15.60 -15.67
C PHE A 58 -3.12 -16.15 -17.06
N GLY A 59 -3.92 -17.20 -17.14
CA GLY A 59 -4.27 -17.84 -18.41
C GLY A 59 -3.47 -19.13 -18.71
N PRO A 60 -3.86 -19.85 -19.77
CA PRO A 60 -3.31 -21.14 -20.12
C PRO A 60 -1.88 -21.05 -20.65
N VAL A 61 -1.08 -22.10 -20.46
CA VAL A 61 0.29 -22.20 -20.99
C VAL A 61 0.28 -22.54 -22.48
N LYS A 62 -0.73 -23.27 -22.94
CA LYS A 62 -0.92 -23.65 -24.35
C LYS A 62 -2.15 -23.01 -24.93
N ASP A 63 -2.09 -22.62 -26.22
CA ASP A 63 -3.22 -22.02 -26.89
C ASP A 63 -4.44 -22.94 -26.88
N TYR A 64 -5.57 -22.42 -26.41
CA TYR A 64 -6.85 -23.09 -26.37
C TYR A 64 -6.88 -24.45 -25.66
N GLU A 65 -6.03 -24.63 -24.65
CA GLU A 65 -5.99 -25.84 -23.81
C GLU A 65 -6.09 -25.46 -22.34
N CYS A 66 -7.04 -26.06 -21.61
CA CYS A 66 -7.12 -25.87 -20.17
C CYS A 66 -6.07 -26.73 -19.42
N HIS A 67 -5.77 -26.39 -18.17
CA HIS A 67 -4.76 -27.09 -17.36
C HIS A 67 -4.96 -28.61 -17.25
N CYS A 68 -6.21 -29.06 -17.06
CA CYS A 68 -6.54 -30.48 -16.92
C CYS A 68 -6.66 -31.22 -18.26
N GLY A 69 -6.63 -30.51 -19.40
CA GLY A 69 -6.73 -31.08 -20.73
C GLY A 69 -8.15 -31.52 -21.16
N LYS A 70 -9.21 -31.23 -20.35
CA LYS A 70 -10.58 -31.53 -20.69
C LYS A 70 -11.05 -30.80 -21.95
N TYR A 71 -10.75 -29.51 -22.03
CA TYR A 71 -11.07 -28.70 -23.19
C TYR A 71 -9.78 -28.40 -23.96
N LYS A 72 -9.80 -28.74 -25.24
CA LYS A 72 -8.69 -28.52 -26.21
C LYS A 72 -9.26 -27.99 -27.50
N ARG A 73 -8.51 -27.17 -28.20
CA ARG A 73 -8.78 -26.56 -29.49
C ARG A 73 -9.68 -25.32 -29.42
N ILE A 74 -9.60 -24.52 -30.46
CA ILE A 74 -10.23 -23.21 -30.63
C ILE A 74 -11.78 -23.21 -30.51
N ARG A 75 -12.43 -24.33 -30.78
CA ARG A 75 -13.90 -24.47 -30.66
C ARG A 75 -14.44 -24.19 -29.26
N TYR A 76 -13.61 -24.32 -28.26
CA TYR A 76 -13.94 -24.08 -26.85
C TYR A 76 -13.47 -22.71 -26.35
N LYS A 77 -13.07 -21.79 -27.24
CA LYS A 77 -12.60 -20.44 -26.90
C LYS A 77 -13.60 -19.73 -25.99
N GLY A 78 -13.09 -19.13 -24.89
CA GLY A 78 -13.87 -18.35 -23.92
C GLY A 78 -14.60 -19.18 -22.85
N ILE A 79 -14.52 -20.51 -22.92
CA ILE A 79 -15.13 -21.37 -21.90
C ILE A 79 -14.17 -21.44 -20.69
N VAL A 80 -14.71 -21.25 -19.50
CA VAL A 80 -13.99 -21.53 -18.25
C VAL A 80 -14.22 -23.00 -17.89
N CYS A 81 -13.13 -23.75 -17.74
CA CYS A 81 -13.20 -25.17 -17.44
C CYS A 81 -13.82 -25.39 -16.04
N ASP A 82 -14.89 -26.16 -15.97
CA ASP A 82 -15.61 -26.54 -14.75
C ASP A 82 -14.72 -27.34 -13.78
N ARG A 83 -13.73 -28.09 -14.29
CA ARG A 83 -12.83 -28.93 -13.49
C ARG A 83 -11.63 -28.18 -12.93
N CYS A 84 -10.93 -27.36 -13.72
CA CYS A 84 -9.69 -26.68 -13.31
C CYS A 84 -9.82 -25.16 -13.20
N GLY A 85 -10.95 -24.59 -13.63
CA GLY A 85 -11.21 -23.13 -13.56
C GLY A 85 -10.39 -22.28 -14.54
N VAL A 86 -9.67 -22.91 -15.48
CA VAL A 86 -8.85 -22.19 -16.47
C VAL A 86 -9.70 -21.82 -17.67
N GLU A 87 -9.61 -20.58 -18.09
CA GLU A 87 -10.26 -20.08 -19.31
C GLU A 87 -9.51 -20.60 -20.56
N VAL A 88 -10.26 -21.11 -21.53
CA VAL A 88 -9.72 -21.60 -22.79
C VAL A 88 -9.51 -20.43 -23.74
N THR A 89 -8.30 -19.88 -23.77
CA THR A 89 -7.92 -18.74 -24.59
C THR A 89 -6.48 -18.88 -25.13
N GLU A 90 -6.00 -17.87 -25.80
CA GLU A 90 -4.61 -17.83 -26.29
C GLU A 90 -3.63 -17.66 -25.12
N LYS A 91 -2.49 -18.32 -25.19
CA LYS A 91 -1.40 -18.17 -24.19
C LYS A 91 -0.89 -16.74 -24.06
N LYS A 92 -1.08 -15.91 -25.11
CA LYS A 92 -0.65 -14.51 -25.14
C LYS A 92 -1.18 -13.70 -23.94
N VAL A 93 -2.34 -14.08 -23.41
CA VAL A 93 -2.90 -13.42 -22.22
C VAL A 93 -1.99 -13.49 -20.99
N ARG A 94 -1.09 -14.48 -20.91
CA ARG A 94 -0.06 -14.60 -19.86
C ARG A 94 0.98 -13.47 -19.87
N ARG A 95 1.03 -12.71 -20.94
CA ARG A 95 1.83 -11.48 -21.06
C ARG A 95 1.06 -10.22 -20.65
N GLU A 96 -0.25 -10.31 -20.55
CA GLU A 96 -1.14 -9.15 -20.36
C GLU A 96 -1.81 -9.17 -18.98
N ARG A 97 -2.15 -10.36 -18.46
CA ARG A 97 -2.91 -10.50 -17.19
C ARG A 97 -2.03 -10.29 -15.98
N MET A 98 -2.49 -9.42 -15.10
CA MET A 98 -1.91 -9.17 -13.79
C MET A 98 -2.66 -9.94 -12.71
N GLY A 99 -1.95 -10.28 -11.64
CA GLY A 99 -2.53 -10.75 -10.39
C GLY A 99 -2.26 -9.78 -9.25
N HIS A 100 -2.61 -10.17 -8.04
CA HIS A 100 -2.26 -9.43 -6.83
C HIS A 100 -1.96 -10.37 -5.67
N ILE A 101 -1.22 -9.84 -4.69
CA ILE A 101 -1.00 -10.47 -3.39
C ILE A 101 -1.54 -9.51 -2.35
N LYS A 102 -2.51 -9.96 -1.54
CA LYS A 102 -2.96 -9.21 -0.36
C LYS A 102 -1.92 -9.32 0.75
N LEU A 103 -1.54 -8.19 1.32
CA LEU A 103 -0.68 -8.16 2.49
C LEU A 103 -1.52 -8.35 3.75
N VAL A 104 -1.00 -9.12 4.72
CA VAL A 104 -1.65 -9.33 6.02
C VAL A 104 -1.66 -8.03 6.83
N VAL A 105 -0.57 -7.25 6.73
CA VAL A 105 -0.44 -5.92 7.32
C VAL A 105 0.03 -4.94 6.25
N PRO A 106 -0.38 -3.66 6.32
CA PRO A 106 0.13 -2.63 5.42
C PRO A 106 1.66 -2.50 5.51
N VAL A 107 2.30 -2.17 4.39
CA VAL A 107 3.76 -2.00 4.30
C VAL A 107 4.10 -0.68 3.63
N ALA A 108 5.01 0.10 4.22
CA ALA A 108 5.48 1.34 3.62
C ALA A 108 6.34 1.06 2.39
N HIS A 109 6.01 1.71 1.27
CA HIS A 109 6.78 1.56 0.04
C HIS A 109 8.17 2.18 0.21
N ILE A 110 9.21 1.41 -0.10
CA ILE A 110 10.61 1.79 0.11
C ILE A 110 11.01 3.08 -0.61
N TRP A 111 10.47 3.35 -1.79
CA TRP A 111 10.75 4.58 -2.55
C TRP A 111 10.30 5.85 -1.83
N TYR A 112 9.29 5.78 -0.98
CA TYR A 112 8.75 6.95 -0.26
C TYR A 112 9.23 7.02 1.18
N PHE A 113 9.76 5.91 1.68
CA PHE A 113 10.26 5.78 3.05
C PHE A 113 11.79 5.93 3.15
N ARG A 114 12.57 5.28 2.25
CA ARG A 114 14.04 5.26 2.30
C ARG A 114 14.74 6.22 1.35
N SER A 115 14.05 6.73 0.32
CA SER A 115 14.66 7.69 -0.59
C SER A 115 14.90 9.05 0.06
N LEU A 116 15.87 9.78 -0.45
CA LEU A 116 16.11 11.17 -0.06
C LEU A 116 15.60 12.11 -1.17
N PRO A 117 14.73 13.07 -0.86
CA PRO A 117 14.10 13.33 0.45
C PRO A 117 13.02 12.31 0.81
N ASN A 118 12.90 11.96 2.10
CA ASN A 118 11.88 11.06 2.60
C ASN A 118 10.48 11.71 2.48
N LYS A 119 9.66 11.22 1.54
CA LYS A 119 8.36 11.83 1.24
C LYS A 119 7.38 11.72 2.41
N ILE A 120 7.32 10.54 3.04
CA ILE A 120 6.46 10.29 4.20
C ILE A 120 6.87 11.20 5.36
N GLY A 121 8.17 11.29 5.64
CA GLY A 121 8.70 12.15 6.70
C GLY A 121 8.40 13.62 6.47
N TYR A 122 8.50 14.10 5.24
CA TYR A 122 8.20 15.50 4.90
C TYR A 122 6.71 15.83 5.01
N LEU A 123 5.82 14.91 4.64
CA LEU A 123 4.39 15.12 4.82
C LEU A 123 4.01 15.16 6.31
N LEU A 124 4.46 14.19 7.10
CA LEU A 124 4.12 14.08 8.51
C LEU A 124 4.94 15.00 9.42
N GLY A 125 6.06 15.57 8.93
CA GLY A 125 6.98 16.35 9.76
C GLY A 125 7.77 15.49 10.74
N LEU A 126 7.95 14.21 10.44
CA LEU A 126 8.68 13.27 11.29
C LEU A 126 10.08 13.02 10.74
N PRO A 127 11.14 13.11 11.57
CA PRO A 127 12.48 12.73 11.17
C PRO A 127 12.57 11.22 10.93
N SER A 128 13.49 10.80 10.04
CA SER A 128 13.63 9.40 9.62
C SER A 128 13.81 8.45 10.79
N LYS A 129 14.55 8.84 11.85
CA LYS A 129 14.72 8.02 13.04
C LYS A 129 13.41 7.71 13.77
N LYS A 130 12.50 8.68 13.86
CA LYS A 130 11.17 8.45 14.46
C LYS A 130 10.31 7.55 13.57
N LEU A 131 10.36 7.73 12.24
CA LEU A 131 9.66 6.86 11.29
C LEU A 131 10.16 5.42 11.35
N ASP A 132 11.48 5.22 11.47
CA ASP A 132 12.06 3.89 11.66
C ASP A 132 11.49 3.20 12.90
N ALA A 133 11.48 3.89 14.04
CA ALA A 133 10.94 3.35 15.29
C ALA A 133 9.45 2.94 15.17
N ILE A 134 8.65 3.70 14.42
CA ILE A 134 7.23 3.38 14.19
C ILE A 134 7.11 2.16 13.27
N ILE A 135 7.77 2.17 12.12
CA ILE A 135 7.60 1.16 11.06
C ILE A 135 8.16 -0.21 11.49
N TYR A 136 9.24 -0.22 12.26
CA TYR A 136 9.84 -1.47 12.77
C TYR A 136 9.26 -1.94 14.12
N TYR A 137 8.10 -1.40 14.52
CA TYR A 137 7.37 -1.80 15.73
C TYR A 137 8.15 -1.63 17.04
N GLU A 138 9.03 -0.62 17.12
CA GLU A 138 9.75 -0.29 18.35
C GLU A 138 8.93 0.63 19.27
N ARG A 139 8.09 1.50 18.67
CA ARG A 139 7.34 2.53 19.40
C ARG A 139 5.92 2.70 18.83
N TYR A 140 4.99 3.00 19.72
CA TYR A 140 3.68 3.52 19.33
C TYR A 140 3.79 4.98 18.93
N VAL A 141 2.99 5.42 17.97
CA VAL A 141 2.80 6.83 17.65
C VAL A 141 1.36 7.23 17.98
N VAL A 142 1.21 8.35 18.66
CA VAL A 142 -0.10 8.93 18.97
C VAL A 142 -0.67 9.55 17.71
N ILE A 143 -1.75 8.94 17.19
CA ILE A 143 -2.50 9.43 16.02
C ILE A 143 -3.51 10.48 16.48
N GLN A 144 -4.25 10.15 17.54
CA GLN A 144 -5.25 11.01 18.15
C GLN A 144 -5.12 10.90 19.67
N PRO A 145 -4.73 11.98 20.35
CA PRO A 145 -4.59 11.96 21.80
C PRO A 145 -5.93 11.87 22.52
N GLY A 146 -7.01 12.42 21.94
CA GLY A 146 -8.36 12.40 22.54
C GLY A 146 -8.38 12.90 23.99
N ALA A 147 -8.98 12.12 24.87
CA ALA A 147 -9.06 12.43 26.30
C ALA A 147 -7.69 12.44 27.02
N ALA A 148 -6.66 11.85 26.41
CA ALA A 148 -5.28 11.87 26.93
C ALA A 148 -4.47 13.10 26.49
N LEU A 149 -5.06 14.05 25.75
CA LEU A 149 -4.39 15.27 25.33
C LEU A 149 -3.89 16.06 26.54
N LYS A 150 -2.70 16.65 26.45
CA LYS A 150 -2.17 17.55 27.47
C LYS A 150 -3.14 18.70 27.76
N ASP A 151 -3.36 18.98 29.04
CA ASP A 151 -4.32 20.00 29.47
C ASP A 151 -3.98 21.40 28.95
N ASP A 152 -2.71 21.69 28.70
CA ASP A 152 -2.25 22.96 28.12
C ASP A 152 -2.71 23.14 26.65
N LEU A 153 -3.00 22.03 25.95
CA LEU A 153 -3.44 21.99 24.57
C LEU A 153 -4.97 21.83 24.43
N LYS A 154 -5.67 21.57 25.54
CA LYS A 154 -7.14 21.48 25.56
C LYS A 154 -7.77 22.85 25.59
N ASP A 155 -8.97 22.92 25.06
CA ASP A 155 -9.81 24.11 25.22
C ASP A 155 -10.01 24.45 26.71
N PRO A 156 -10.05 25.74 27.09
CA PRO A 156 -10.23 26.16 28.48
C PRO A 156 -11.45 25.55 29.16
N ASP A 157 -12.53 25.32 28.41
CA ASP A 157 -13.83 24.80 28.87
C ASP A 157 -13.96 23.26 28.68
N ALA A 158 -12.90 22.55 28.33
CA ALA A 158 -12.96 21.10 28.10
C ALA A 158 -13.33 20.35 29.40
N LYS A 159 -14.32 19.46 29.32
CA LYS A 159 -14.82 18.66 30.46
C LYS A 159 -13.85 17.55 30.90
N ASP A 160 -12.97 17.15 30.06
CA ASP A 160 -11.97 16.09 30.28
C ASP A 160 -10.61 16.62 30.74
N LYS A 161 -10.54 17.92 31.07
CA LYS A 161 -9.35 18.57 31.62
C LYS A 161 -9.03 18.01 33.01
N GLY A 162 -7.79 17.60 33.21
CA GLY A 162 -7.36 16.98 34.49
C GLY A 162 -7.81 15.53 34.68
N LEU A 163 -8.35 14.88 33.66
CA LEU A 163 -8.79 13.48 33.73
C LEU A 163 -7.62 12.50 33.98
N LEU A 164 -6.48 12.77 33.37
CA LEU A 164 -5.25 11.99 33.52
C LEU A 164 -4.18 12.78 34.27
N LYS A 165 -3.28 12.07 34.95
CA LYS A 165 -2.10 12.68 35.55
C LYS A 165 -1.23 13.31 34.46
N PRO A 166 -0.47 14.39 34.75
CA PRO A 166 0.35 15.10 33.76
C PRO A 166 1.37 14.21 33.05
N ASP A 167 1.91 13.20 33.73
CA ASP A 167 2.86 12.21 33.21
C ASP A 167 2.25 11.22 32.21
N LEU A 168 0.92 11.06 32.24
CA LEU A 168 0.16 10.21 31.30
C LEU A 168 -0.49 11.01 30.15
N GLN A 169 -0.33 12.32 30.15
CA GLN A 169 -0.86 13.18 29.08
C GLN A 169 0.11 13.23 27.91
N VAL A 170 -0.45 13.24 26.68
CA VAL A 170 0.34 13.10 25.45
C VAL A 170 0.05 14.21 24.44
N GLU A 171 0.98 14.41 23.53
CA GLU A 171 0.83 15.29 22.36
C GLU A 171 0.59 14.47 21.07
N PRO A 172 -0.02 15.07 20.05
CA PRO A 172 -0.09 14.46 18.72
C PRO A 172 1.32 14.12 18.20
N LEU A 173 1.48 12.99 17.52
CA LEU A 173 2.73 12.48 16.96
C LEU A 173 3.84 12.18 18.01
N GLN A 174 3.49 12.12 19.29
CA GLN A 174 4.39 11.65 20.32
C GLN A 174 4.64 10.15 20.15
N LEU A 175 5.89 9.72 20.39
CA LEU A 175 6.25 8.31 20.42
C LEU A 175 6.17 7.80 21.87
N LEU A 176 5.52 6.66 22.05
CA LEU A 176 5.34 6.00 23.33
C LEU A 176 6.03 4.63 23.33
N THR A 177 6.54 4.24 24.47
CA THR A 177 6.91 2.84 24.74
C THR A 177 5.65 1.99 24.90
N GLU A 178 5.81 0.69 24.90
CA GLU A 178 4.70 -0.23 25.16
C GLU A 178 4.15 -0.04 26.58
N GLU A 179 5.01 0.18 27.57
CA GLU A 179 4.63 0.46 28.97
C GLU A 179 3.82 1.74 29.09
N GLU A 180 4.32 2.84 28.53
CA GLU A 180 3.61 4.14 28.51
C GLU A 180 2.23 4.04 27.82
N TYR A 181 2.14 3.27 26.73
CA TYR A 181 0.86 3.06 26.05
C TYR A 181 -0.14 2.33 26.94
N PHE A 182 0.25 1.24 27.58
CA PHE A 182 -0.64 0.50 28.49
C PHE A 182 -1.02 1.31 29.71
N ASP A 183 -0.09 2.06 30.28
CA ASP A 183 -0.36 2.94 31.43
C ASP A 183 -1.45 3.99 31.08
N ILE A 184 -1.38 4.59 29.88
CA ILE A 184 -2.39 5.54 29.43
C ILE A 184 -3.74 4.83 29.25
N VAL A 185 -3.76 3.70 28.55
CA VAL A 185 -4.98 2.96 28.21
C VAL A 185 -5.69 2.44 29.47
N ASP A 186 -4.95 2.03 30.49
CA ASP A 186 -5.52 1.53 31.75
C ASP A 186 -6.04 2.63 32.69
N ASN A 187 -5.50 3.83 32.56
CA ASN A 187 -5.97 5.00 33.32
C ASN A 187 -7.11 5.79 32.63
N LEU A 188 -7.35 5.51 31.34
CA LEU A 188 -8.50 6.08 30.62
C LEU A 188 -9.82 5.36 31.01
N PRO A 189 -10.97 6.09 30.98
CA PRO A 189 -12.28 5.47 31.13
C PRO A 189 -12.48 4.30 30.17
N LYS A 190 -13.10 3.21 30.64
CA LYS A 190 -13.34 2.01 29.80
C LYS A 190 -14.19 2.30 28.56
N GLU A 191 -15.08 3.29 28.66
CA GLU A 191 -15.92 3.79 27.58
C GLU A 191 -15.08 4.34 26.42
N ASN A 192 -13.89 4.89 26.70
CA ASN A 192 -13.01 5.44 25.67
C ASN A 192 -12.58 4.40 24.64
N ARG A 193 -12.40 3.13 25.05
CA ARG A 193 -12.06 2.02 24.14
C ARG A 193 -13.21 1.65 23.19
N MET A 194 -14.47 1.97 23.57
CA MET A 194 -15.67 1.63 22.80
C MET A 194 -16.13 2.77 21.88
N LEU A 195 -15.50 3.95 21.98
CA LEU A 195 -15.79 5.07 21.09
C LEU A 195 -15.48 4.70 19.63
N ASP A 196 -16.20 5.31 18.70
CA ASP A 196 -15.89 5.21 17.27
C ASP A 196 -14.54 5.87 16.97
N ASP A 197 -13.80 5.39 15.95
CA ASP A 197 -12.51 5.98 15.55
C ASP A 197 -12.62 7.40 15.00
N SER A 198 -13.83 7.83 14.67
CA SER A 198 -14.17 9.20 14.28
C SER A 198 -14.43 10.14 15.48
N ASP A 199 -14.61 9.61 16.68
CA ASP A 199 -14.85 10.41 17.87
C ASP A 199 -13.57 11.16 18.29
N PRO A 200 -13.59 12.50 18.38
CA PRO A 200 -12.40 13.28 18.73
C PRO A 200 -11.85 12.99 20.14
N ASN A 201 -12.66 12.43 21.04
CA ASN A 201 -12.25 12.09 22.41
C ASN A 201 -11.59 10.72 22.53
N LYS A 202 -11.65 9.90 21.47
CA LYS A 202 -10.98 8.59 21.48
C LYS A 202 -9.48 8.74 21.48
N PHE A 203 -8.78 8.02 22.37
CA PHE A 203 -7.35 7.88 22.32
C PHE A 203 -6.98 6.80 21.29
N ILE A 204 -6.15 7.17 20.30
CA ILE A 204 -5.68 6.26 19.26
C ILE A 204 -4.17 6.37 19.15
N ALA A 205 -3.47 5.28 19.42
CA ALA A 205 -2.05 5.13 19.14
C ALA A 205 -1.80 3.74 18.52
N LYS A 206 -0.99 3.70 17.48
CA LYS A 206 -0.69 2.48 16.71
C LYS A 206 0.81 2.38 16.42
N MET A 207 1.22 1.21 15.97
CA MET A 207 2.57 0.92 15.46
C MET A 207 2.54 0.52 14.00
N GLY A 208 3.71 0.46 13.38
CA GLY A 208 3.88 -0.05 12.03
C GLY A 208 3.40 0.88 10.93
N ALA A 209 3.35 0.35 9.72
CA ALA A 209 2.89 1.11 8.56
C ALA A 209 1.38 1.44 8.61
N GLU A 210 0.59 0.70 9.40
CA GLU A 210 -0.82 1.02 9.63
C GLU A 210 -0.99 2.38 10.33
N ALA A 211 -0.13 2.67 11.32
CA ALA A 211 -0.13 3.97 11.98
C ALA A 211 0.19 5.11 10.99
N ILE A 212 1.16 4.88 10.12
CA ILE A 212 1.53 5.86 9.09
C ILE A 212 0.39 6.04 8.07
N TYR A 213 -0.30 4.97 7.70
CA TYR A 213 -1.48 5.03 6.82
C TYR A 213 -2.56 5.93 7.40
N ASP A 214 -2.92 5.71 8.67
CA ASP A 214 -3.95 6.51 9.36
C ASP A 214 -3.55 7.98 9.47
N LEU A 215 -2.28 8.26 9.78
CA LEU A 215 -1.75 9.64 9.84
C LEU A 215 -1.80 10.33 8.47
N LEU A 216 -1.45 9.63 7.39
CA LEU A 216 -1.50 10.18 6.03
C LEU A 216 -2.94 10.39 5.55
N GLN A 217 -3.87 9.52 5.93
CA GLN A 217 -5.28 9.64 5.58
C GLN A 217 -5.95 10.85 6.26
N ARG A 218 -5.55 11.14 7.51
CA ARG A 218 -6.07 12.28 8.28
C ARG A 218 -5.39 13.60 7.94
N LEU A 219 -4.37 13.60 7.08
CA LEU A 219 -3.58 14.79 6.77
C LEU A 219 -4.34 15.77 5.88
N ASP A 220 -4.59 16.98 6.36
CA ASP A 220 -5.09 18.08 5.54
C ASP A 220 -3.94 18.83 4.85
N LEU A 221 -3.77 18.51 3.55
CA LEU A 221 -2.73 19.12 2.72
C LEU A 221 -2.94 20.63 2.50
N HIS A 222 -4.18 21.13 2.56
CA HIS A 222 -4.45 22.55 2.40
C HIS A 222 -3.97 23.33 3.61
N SER A 223 -4.40 22.94 4.79
CA SER A 223 -4.00 23.56 6.05
C SER A 223 -2.49 23.51 6.22
N LEU A 224 -1.88 22.34 5.97
CA LEU A 224 -0.44 22.16 6.06
C LEU A 224 0.34 23.07 5.09
N SER A 225 -0.15 23.24 3.87
CA SER A 225 0.47 24.17 2.89
C SER A 225 0.50 25.62 3.40
N TYR A 226 -0.61 26.09 3.96
CA TYR A 226 -0.66 27.44 4.54
C TYR A 226 0.25 27.61 5.76
N GLN A 227 0.27 26.65 6.66
CA GLN A 227 1.16 26.64 7.82
C GLN A 227 2.62 26.71 7.43
N LEU A 228 3.04 25.92 6.44
CA LEU A 228 4.44 25.89 5.97
C LEU A 228 4.83 27.20 5.26
N ARG A 229 3.94 27.85 4.54
CA ARG A 229 4.18 29.17 3.95
C ARG A 229 4.36 30.24 5.03
N ASP A 230 3.45 30.27 5.99
CA ASP A 230 3.50 31.20 7.12
C ASP A 230 4.82 30.98 7.93
N GLN A 231 5.18 29.72 8.18
CA GLN A 231 6.44 29.38 8.84
C GLN A 231 7.66 29.86 8.02
N ALA A 232 7.67 29.65 6.69
CA ALA A 232 8.78 30.09 5.84
C ALA A 232 8.91 31.61 5.80
N ASP A 233 7.81 32.37 5.94
CA ASP A 233 7.83 33.83 5.93
C ASP A 233 8.25 34.41 7.29
N LYS A 234 7.80 33.83 8.39
CA LYS A 234 8.02 34.36 9.76
C LYS A 234 9.32 33.88 10.41
N ASP A 235 9.88 32.73 9.98
CA ASP A 235 11.06 32.17 10.65
C ASP A 235 12.32 33.01 10.38
N GLY A 236 12.99 33.43 11.43
CA GLY A 236 14.25 34.20 11.36
C GLY A 236 15.48 33.35 10.99
N SER A 237 15.36 32.00 11.07
CA SER A 237 16.48 31.10 10.76
C SER A 237 16.47 30.67 9.30
N GLN A 238 17.52 30.98 8.55
CA GLN A 238 17.66 30.58 7.16
C GLN A 238 17.59 29.05 6.96
N GLN A 239 18.11 28.29 7.92
CA GLN A 239 18.07 26.83 7.85
C GLN A 239 16.64 26.30 7.96
N ARG A 240 15.86 26.76 8.95
CA ARG A 240 14.45 26.38 9.14
C ARG A 240 13.59 26.80 7.95
N LYS A 241 13.81 28.00 7.43
CA LYS A 241 13.15 28.49 6.22
C LYS A 241 13.39 27.55 5.03
N THR A 242 14.63 27.16 4.80
CA THR A 242 15.00 26.25 3.72
C THR A 242 14.35 24.87 3.89
N GLU A 243 14.28 24.38 5.13
CA GLU A 243 13.63 23.11 5.44
C GLU A 243 12.10 23.19 5.21
N ALA A 244 11.44 24.25 5.68
CA ALA A 244 10.03 24.50 5.44
C ALA A 244 9.70 24.57 3.94
N LEU A 245 10.53 25.24 3.13
CA LEU A 245 10.36 25.31 1.67
C LEU A 245 10.53 23.94 0.97
N LYS A 246 11.49 23.11 1.39
CA LYS A 246 11.67 21.76 0.87
C LYS A 246 10.46 20.87 1.22
N ARG A 247 9.95 21.00 2.43
CA ARG A 247 8.75 20.30 2.87
C ARG A 247 7.53 20.77 2.09
N LEU A 248 7.35 22.07 1.93
CA LEU A 248 6.28 22.68 1.16
C LEU A 248 6.24 22.17 -0.29
N GLN A 249 7.39 22.00 -0.94
CA GLN A 249 7.48 21.48 -2.31
C GLN A 249 6.82 20.08 -2.43
N VAL A 250 7.03 19.21 -1.46
CA VAL A 250 6.42 17.87 -1.43
C VAL A 250 4.91 17.97 -1.20
N VAL A 251 4.49 18.80 -0.23
CA VAL A 251 3.07 19.02 0.09
C VAL A 251 2.32 19.58 -1.12
N GLU A 252 2.87 20.58 -1.80
CA GLU A 252 2.26 21.17 -3.00
C GLU A 252 2.16 20.18 -4.16
N SER A 253 3.13 19.28 -4.31
CA SER A 253 3.08 18.24 -5.33
C SER A 253 1.89 17.29 -5.11
N PHE A 254 1.63 16.88 -3.87
CA PHE A 254 0.46 16.07 -3.53
C PHE A 254 -0.84 16.87 -3.63
N ARG A 255 -0.85 18.12 -3.15
CA ARG A 255 -2.01 19.01 -3.24
C ARG A 255 -2.45 19.25 -4.69
N ALA A 256 -1.50 19.52 -5.59
CA ALA A 256 -1.78 19.73 -7.01
C ALA A 256 -2.25 18.45 -7.74
N SER A 257 -1.85 17.28 -7.25
CA SER A 257 -2.20 15.98 -7.84
C SER A 257 -3.26 15.19 -7.04
N ARG A 258 -3.95 15.81 -6.09
CA ARG A 258 -4.88 15.16 -5.14
C ARG A 258 -5.91 14.20 -5.76
N ASN A 259 -6.32 14.46 -7.00
CA ASN A 259 -7.29 13.62 -7.71
C ASN A 259 -6.66 12.33 -8.28
N ARG A 260 -5.34 12.23 -8.30
CA ARG A 260 -4.58 11.11 -8.90
C ARG A 260 -3.61 10.45 -7.92
N ASN A 261 -3.18 11.19 -6.90
CA ASN A 261 -2.21 10.72 -5.92
C ASN A 261 -2.69 11.12 -4.53
N LYS A 262 -3.08 10.14 -3.74
CA LYS A 262 -3.36 10.35 -2.33
C LYS A 262 -2.15 9.93 -1.50
N PRO A 263 -1.81 10.67 -0.43
CA PRO A 263 -0.65 10.34 0.40
C PRO A 263 -0.66 8.92 0.98
N GLU A 264 -1.83 8.43 1.40
CA GLU A 264 -2.00 7.10 1.96
C GLU A 264 -1.67 5.96 0.98
N TRP A 265 -1.66 6.20 -0.34
CA TRP A 265 -1.27 5.19 -1.35
C TRP A 265 0.23 4.89 -1.39
N MET A 266 1.03 5.63 -0.63
CA MET A 266 2.45 5.28 -0.39
C MET A 266 2.60 4.07 0.56
N ILE A 267 1.51 3.65 1.20
CA ILE A 267 1.44 2.46 2.04
C ILE A 267 0.72 1.37 1.28
N LEU A 268 1.42 0.27 1.03
CA LEU A 268 0.91 -0.86 0.26
C LEU A 268 0.01 -1.75 1.12
N GLN A 269 -1.18 -2.04 0.65
CA GLN A 269 -2.11 -3.05 1.20
C GLN A 269 -2.20 -4.27 0.29
N ALA A 270 -1.96 -4.08 -0.99
CA ALA A 270 -1.88 -5.14 -1.98
C ALA A 270 -0.68 -4.90 -2.91
N VAL A 271 0.00 -5.97 -3.28
CA VAL A 271 1.13 -5.93 -4.22
C VAL A 271 0.66 -6.41 -5.58
N PRO A 272 0.80 -5.62 -6.66
CA PRO A 272 0.49 -6.08 -8.00
C PRO A 272 1.51 -7.13 -8.46
N VAL A 273 1.03 -8.24 -9.02
CA VAL A 273 1.87 -9.29 -9.59
C VAL A 273 1.86 -9.17 -11.10
N ILE A 274 3.01 -8.85 -11.67
CA ILE A 274 3.15 -8.67 -13.12
C ILE A 274 2.96 -9.99 -13.87
N PRO A 275 2.58 -9.93 -15.16
CA PRO A 275 2.34 -11.12 -15.97
C PRO A 275 3.53 -12.12 -15.96
N PRO A 276 3.28 -13.43 -15.94
CA PRO A 276 4.34 -14.44 -15.85
C PRO A 276 5.36 -14.40 -16.98
N GLU A 277 4.96 -14.04 -18.18
CA GLU A 277 5.89 -13.98 -19.32
C GLU A 277 6.88 -12.80 -19.25
N LEU A 278 6.65 -11.82 -18.39
CA LEU A 278 7.61 -10.74 -18.08
C LEU A 278 8.64 -11.15 -17.01
N ARG A 279 8.43 -12.29 -16.33
CA ARG A 279 9.30 -12.86 -15.29
C ARG A 279 9.43 -14.38 -15.47
N PRO A 280 9.88 -14.85 -16.64
CA PRO A 280 9.75 -16.24 -17.01
C PRO A 280 10.65 -17.17 -16.18
N LEU A 281 10.23 -18.45 -16.14
CA LEU A 281 11.05 -19.59 -15.75
C LEU A 281 11.58 -20.24 -17.03
N VAL A 282 12.89 -20.24 -17.20
CA VAL A 282 13.55 -20.79 -18.39
C VAL A 282 14.20 -22.14 -18.02
N PRO A 283 13.80 -23.25 -18.65
CA PRO A 283 14.44 -24.53 -18.41
C PRO A 283 15.87 -24.52 -18.94
N LEU A 284 16.80 -25.02 -18.15
CA LEU A 284 18.21 -25.26 -18.50
C LEU A 284 18.45 -26.73 -18.64
N ASP A 285 19.57 -27.07 -19.31
CA ASP A 285 20.03 -28.45 -19.40
C ASP A 285 20.26 -29.05 -18.00
N GLY A 286 19.87 -30.32 -17.82
CA GLY A 286 19.99 -31.03 -16.55
C GLY A 286 18.80 -30.79 -15.57
N GLY A 287 17.63 -30.35 -16.06
CA GLY A 287 16.39 -30.25 -15.27
C GLY A 287 16.34 -29.09 -14.28
N ARG A 288 17.27 -28.15 -14.40
CA ARG A 288 17.30 -26.90 -13.62
C ARG A 288 16.53 -25.80 -14.34
N PHE A 289 16.06 -24.79 -13.59
CA PHE A 289 15.40 -23.61 -14.14
C PHE A 289 16.19 -22.36 -13.77
N ALA A 290 16.36 -21.46 -14.74
CA ALA A 290 16.73 -20.09 -14.48
C ALA A 290 15.46 -19.29 -14.26
N THR A 291 15.44 -18.42 -13.27
CA THR A 291 14.32 -17.58 -12.95
C THR A 291 14.73 -16.12 -12.84
N SER A 292 13.79 -15.21 -13.05
CA SER A 292 13.98 -13.79 -12.74
C SER A 292 13.98 -13.59 -11.22
N ASP A 293 14.82 -12.67 -10.73
CA ASP A 293 14.87 -12.28 -9.32
C ASP A 293 13.51 -11.77 -8.80
N LEU A 294 12.65 -11.26 -9.69
CA LEU A 294 11.28 -10.84 -9.35
C LEU A 294 10.44 -11.98 -8.76
N ASN A 295 10.65 -13.23 -9.20
CA ASN A 295 9.92 -14.37 -8.64
C ASN A 295 10.32 -14.68 -7.21
N ASP A 296 11.58 -14.48 -6.85
CA ASP A 296 12.06 -14.63 -5.47
C ASP A 296 11.57 -13.51 -4.57
N LEU A 297 11.47 -12.29 -5.09
CA LEU A 297 10.88 -11.17 -4.35
C LEU A 297 9.39 -11.40 -4.06
N TYR A 298 8.62 -11.91 -5.02
CA TYR A 298 7.21 -12.25 -4.80
C TYR A 298 7.04 -13.43 -3.82
N ARG A 299 7.93 -14.40 -3.85
CA ARG A 299 7.91 -15.55 -2.95
C ARG A 299 8.18 -15.17 -1.51
#